data_c15d970813bd641d20c759673fd966c6
#
_entry.id   c15d970813bd641d20c759673fd966c6
#
_cell.length_a   1.000
_cell.length_b   1.000
_cell.length_c   1.000
_cell.angle_alpha   90.00
_cell.angle_beta   90.00
_cell.angle_gamma   90.00
#
_symmetry.space_group_name_H-M   'P 1'
#
loop_
_entity.id
_entity.type
_entity.pdbx_description
1 polymer ?
#
loop_
_entity_poly.entity_id
_entity_poly.type
_entity_poly.pdbx_seq_one_letter_code
_entity_poly.pdbx_strand_id
1 'polypeptide(L)'
;RAAYRLHRSLLEQSVDSQMLVQSKQSDDYTVKTSGKTKIQKGINILRPTLDSIPVAFYKDRSKTLFSPSCLGFSNIVNKINDINPDIVHLHWICGGMMRIEDISHIKAPIVWSLHDMWAFTGGCHYDEDCFGYEKNCGNCKVLRSKKENDLSKSVFKRKSRTYNKINSLTIVGSSKWISSCAKNSTLFKDNDIFTLPNCIDTELFRPIDKSIVKTIFNIPKDKKIILFGAMHSLGDPRKGSKQLFEAINMLDLKETVFVIAGSSQTKEMLELKYPVYFISPLRDEVSLPLMYNVADVMIVPSLQENLANSIVEGLACGIPVVAFDIGGNKDMIDHMENGYLAKAKDSEDMSNGIKWVIENKNYFKLSENARKKVINIFDSKVVAKKYIGLYEKIANQL
;
A
#
# COMPACT_ATOMS: atom_id res chain seq x y z
N ARG A 1 6.57 -2.71 4.80
CA ARG A 1 5.83 -2.51 6.06
C ARG A 1 4.71 -3.55 6.21
N ALA A 2 3.75 -3.66 5.28
CA ALA A 2 2.63 -4.62 5.40
C ALA A 2 3.10 -6.08 5.57
N ALA A 3 3.99 -6.57 4.70
CA ALA A 3 4.56 -7.92 4.82
C ALA A 3 5.28 -8.15 6.16
N TYR A 4 6.01 -7.15 6.66
CA TYR A 4 6.70 -7.25 7.93
C TYR A 4 5.73 -7.32 9.12
N ARG A 5 4.65 -6.53 9.10
CA ARG A 5 3.61 -6.60 10.14
C ARG A 5 2.96 -7.98 10.18
N LEU A 6 2.62 -8.55 9.02
CA LEU A 6 2.08 -9.90 8.95
C LEU A 6 3.09 -10.93 9.47
N HIS A 7 4.37 -10.85 9.06
CA HIS A 7 5.42 -11.73 9.54
C HIS A 7 5.53 -11.69 11.08
N ARG A 8 5.57 -10.49 11.67
CA ARG A 8 5.61 -10.34 13.14
C ARG A 8 4.38 -10.96 13.81
N SER A 9 3.21 -10.70 13.25
CA SER A 9 1.95 -11.23 13.78
C SER A 9 1.86 -12.76 13.70
N LEU A 10 2.40 -13.38 12.64
CA LEU A 10 2.51 -14.84 12.52
C LEU A 10 3.43 -15.43 13.57
N LEU A 11 4.59 -14.82 13.84
CA LEU A 11 5.50 -15.22 14.91
C LEU A 11 4.81 -15.16 16.29
N GLU A 12 4.04 -14.12 16.56
CA GLU A 12 3.25 -13.98 17.80
C GLU A 12 2.16 -15.05 17.96
N GLN A 13 1.71 -15.65 16.84
CA GLN A 13 0.79 -16.79 16.83
C GLN A 13 1.52 -18.15 16.74
N SER A 14 2.81 -18.18 17.07
CA SER A 14 3.67 -19.39 17.10
C SER A 14 3.84 -20.08 15.73
N VAL A 15 3.67 -19.36 14.63
CA VAL A 15 4.01 -19.85 13.28
C VAL A 15 5.53 -19.67 13.08
N ASP A 16 6.24 -20.70 12.61
CA ASP A 16 7.64 -20.55 12.18
C ASP A 16 7.70 -19.74 10.88
N SER A 17 7.81 -18.44 11.02
CA SER A 17 7.84 -17.50 9.91
C SER A 17 9.23 -16.93 9.71
N GLN A 18 9.72 -16.95 8.48
CA GLN A 18 11.00 -16.35 8.08
C GLN A 18 10.77 -15.37 6.93
N MET A 19 11.30 -14.15 7.06
CA MET A 19 11.18 -13.15 6.02
C MET A 19 12.47 -13.03 5.22
N LEU A 20 12.40 -13.23 3.89
CA LEU A 20 13.54 -13.06 2.99
C LEU A 20 13.37 -11.78 2.18
N VAL A 21 14.37 -10.88 2.26
CA VAL A 21 14.33 -9.56 1.60
C VAL A 21 15.59 -9.32 0.76
N GLN A 22 15.48 -8.45 -0.25
CA GLN A 22 16.63 -8.03 -1.06
C GLN A 22 17.62 -7.16 -0.26
N SER A 23 17.10 -6.24 0.56
CA SER A 23 17.87 -5.36 1.42
C SER A 23 17.23 -5.30 2.80
N LYS A 24 18.03 -5.38 3.83
CA LYS A 24 17.62 -5.35 5.25
C LYS A 24 18.16 -4.08 5.90
N GLN A 25 17.30 -3.36 6.61
CA GLN A 25 17.64 -2.15 7.36
C GLN A 25 17.42 -2.30 8.88
N SER A 26 16.79 -3.41 9.31
CA SER A 26 16.53 -3.70 10.72
C SER A 26 17.56 -4.71 11.28
N ASP A 27 17.65 -4.81 12.60
CA ASP A 27 18.41 -5.82 13.34
C ASP A 27 17.60 -7.11 13.60
N ASP A 28 16.31 -7.15 13.24
CA ASP A 28 15.45 -8.32 13.45
C ASP A 28 16.05 -9.59 12.82
N TYR A 29 16.47 -10.56 13.64
CA TYR A 29 17.14 -11.79 13.20
C TYR A 29 16.24 -12.71 12.36
N THR A 30 14.91 -12.58 12.46
CA THR A 30 13.94 -13.36 11.69
C THR A 30 13.84 -12.89 10.23
N VAL A 31 14.35 -11.68 9.95
CA VAL A 31 14.46 -11.11 8.61
C VAL A 31 15.83 -11.40 8.03
N LYS A 32 15.87 -12.18 6.95
CA LYS A 32 17.10 -12.59 6.25
C LYS A 32 17.25 -11.82 4.94
N THR A 33 18.49 -11.54 4.53
CA THR A 33 18.78 -10.90 3.23
C THR A 33 19.32 -11.90 2.22
N SER A 34 19.03 -11.66 0.94
CA SER A 34 19.58 -12.44 -0.16
C SER A 34 21.10 -12.30 -0.29
N GLY A 35 21.70 -11.16 0.10
CA GLY A 35 23.14 -10.92 0.06
C GLY A 35 23.84 -11.08 1.41
N LYS A 36 24.82 -12.00 1.51
CA LYS A 36 25.62 -12.21 2.75
C LYS A 36 26.87 -11.31 2.78
N THR A 37 27.55 -11.13 1.66
CA THR A 37 28.80 -10.36 1.57
C THR A 37 28.55 -8.88 1.28
N LYS A 38 29.55 -8.02 1.54
CA LYS A 38 29.48 -6.58 1.20
C LYS A 38 29.26 -6.36 -0.30
N ILE A 39 29.89 -7.17 -1.15
CA ILE A 39 29.73 -7.11 -2.61
C ILE A 39 28.30 -7.44 -3.01
N GLN A 40 27.72 -8.53 -2.49
CA GLN A 40 26.33 -8.92 -2.75
C GLN A 40 25.33 -7.85 -2.29
N LYS A 41 25.58 -7.24 -1.12
CA LYS A 41 24.77 -6.11 -0.64
C LYS A 41 24.84 -4.92 -1.58
N GLY A 42 26.05 -4.57 -2.08
CA GLY A 42 26.25 -3.52 -3.07
C GLY A 42 25.50 -3.81 -4.38
N ILE A 43 25.59 -5.05 -4.89
CA ILE A 43 24.85 -5.49 -6.08
C ILE A 43 23.34 -5.34 -5.85
N ASN A 44 22.82 -5.75 -4.68
CA ASN A 44 21.39 -5.66 -4.36
C ASN A 44 20.87 -4.22 -4.39
N ILE A 45 21.69 -3.23 -4.06
CA ILE A 45 21.34 -1.79 -4.15
C ILE A 45 21.21 -1.35 -5.62
N LEU A 46 22.02 -1.88 -6.52
CA LEU A 46 22.01 -1.52 -7.94
C LEU A 46 20.92 -2.26 -8.74
N ARG A 47 20.45 -3.42 -8.27
CA ARG A 47 19.48 -4.26 -8.98
C ARG A 47 18.21 -3.52 -9.43
N PRO A 48 17.56 -2.66 -8.62
CA PRO A 48 16.38 -1.93 -9.07
C PRO A 48 16.63 -1.05 -10.29
N THR A 49 17.79 -0.36 -10.31
CA THR A 49 18.19 0.49 -11.44
C THR A 49 18.47 -0.36 -12.68
N LEU A 50 19.20 -1.47 -12.54
CA LEU A 50 19.50 -2.37 -13.65
C LEU A 50 18.24 -3.02 -14.23
N ASP A 51 17.29 -3.46 -13.37
CA ASP A 51 16.02 -4.03 -13.79
C ASP A 51 15.14 -3.02 -14.55
N SER A 52 15.28 -1.74 -14.26
CA SER A 52 14.51 -0.66 -14.90
C SER A 52 15.08 -0.20 -16.26
N ILE A 53 16.27 -0.66 -16.68
CA ILE A 53 16.90 -0.24 -17.95
C ILE A 53 15.97 -0.35 -19.16
N PRO A 54 15.22 -1.45 -19.38
CA PRO A 54 14.29 -1.54 -20.51
C PRO A 54 13.21 -0.47 -20.53
N VAL A 55 12.83 0.06 -19.36
CA VAL A 55 11.82 1.12 -19.22
C VAL A 55 12.37 2.49 -19.62
N ALA A 56 13.69 2.69 -19.51
CA ALA A 56 14.35 3.95 -19.88
C ALA A 56 14.24 4.29 -21.37
N PHE A 57 14.00 3.31 -22.24
CA PHE A 57 13.75 3.53 -23.66
C PHE A 57 12.41 4.21 -23.98
N TYR A 58 11.49 4.27 -22.99
CA TYR A 58 10.18 4.94 -23.09
C TYR A 58 10.27 6.33 -22.43
N LYS A 59 10.85 7.30 -23.13
CA LYS A 59 11.16 8.64 -22.60
C LYS A 59 9.92 9.41 -22.15
N ASP A 60 8.80 9.26 -22.86
CA ASP A 60 7.54 9.99 -22.60
C ASP A 60 6.59 9.26 -21.66
N ARG A 61 7.02 8.13 -21.08
CA ARG A 61 6.17 7.33 -20.17
C ARG A 61 5.58 8.15 -19.03
N SER A 62 4.47 7.69 -18.49
CA SER A 62 3.88 8.29 -17.29
C SER A 62 4.80 8.09 -16.06
N LYS A 63 4.48 8.75 -14.96
CA LYS A 63 5.20 8.59 -13.68
C LYS A 63 4.82 7.30 -12.93
N THR A 64 3.82 6.55 -13.40
CA THR A 64 3.40 5.28 -12.80
C THR A 64 4.55 4.27 -12.85
N LEU A 65 4.79 3.61 -11.72
CA LEU A 65 5.85 2.61 -11.62
C LEU A 65 5.60 1.46 -12.61
N PHE A 66 6.68 1.04 -13.28
CA PHE A 66 6.68 -0.09 -14.19
C PHE A 66 7.90 -0.96 -13.92
N SER A 67 7.69 -2.24 -13.64
CA SER A 67 8.75 -3.21 -13.33
C SER A 67 8.76 -4.34 -14.35
N PRO A 68 9.79 -4.46 -15.19
CA PRO A 68 9.91 -5.55 -16.16
C PRO A 68 10.29 -6.88 -15.52
N SER A 69 10.90 -6.86 -14.33
CA SER A 69 11.39 -8.04 -13.59
C SER A 69 12.12 -9.04 -14.50
N CYS A 70 13.13 -8.51 -15.19
CA CYS A 70 13.93 -9.27 -16.17
C CYS A 70 15.32 -9.60 -15.67
N LEU A 71 15.78 -8.98 -14.57
CA LEU A 71 17.14 -9.14 -14.08
C LEU A 71 17.33 -10.50 -13.40
N GLY A 72 18.11 -11.37 -14.03
CA GLY A 72 18.49 -12.69 -13.52
C GLY A 72 19.58 -12.64 -12.44
N PHE A 73 20.24 -13.79 -12.26
CA PHE A 73 21.38 -13.97 -11.34
C PHE A 73 21.05 -13.73 -9.86
N SER A 74 19.84 -14.12 -9.45
CA SER A 74 19.42 -14.10 -8.04
C SER A 74 19.47 -15.53 -7.48
N ASN A 75 20.15 -15.70 -6.33
CA ASN A 75 20.14 -16.97 -5.59
C ASN A 75 18.91 -17.15 -4.69
N ILE A 76 17.88 -16.33 -4.88
CA ILE A 76 16.77 -16.25 -3.94
C ILE A 76 15.93 -17.53 -3.94
N VAL A 77 15.68 -18.10 -5.12
CA VAL A 77 14.91 -19.35 -5.25
C VAL A 77 15.65 -20.54 -4.61
N ASN A 78 16.96 -20.66 -4.84
CA ASN A 78 17.75 -21.71 -4.20
C ASN A 78 17.66 -21.60 -2.68
N LYS A 79 17.79 -20.38 -2.12
CA LYS A 79 17.64 -20.13 -0.68
C LYS A 79 16.25 -20.48 -0.17
N ILE A 80 15.21 -20.17 -0.91
CA ILE A 80 13.83 -20.55 -0.56
C ILE A 80 13.70 -22.07 -0.54
N ASN A 81 14.17 -22.76 -1.57
CA ASN A 81 14.08 -24.21 -1.67
C ASN A 81 14.98 -24.91 -0.65
N ASP A 82 16.15 -24.33 -0.28
CA ASP A 82 17.05 -24.86 0.76
C ASP A 82 16.43 -24.78 2.18
N ILE A 83 15.57 -23.76 2.42
CA ILE A 83 14.79 -23.66 3.65
C ILE A 83 13.71 -24.74 3.70
N ASN A 84 13.23 -25.19 2.55
CA ASN A 84 12.17 -26.19 2.39
C ASN A 84 10.90 -25.83 3.18
N PRO A 85 10.30 -24.63 2.97
CA PRO A 85 9.13 -24.22 3.72
C PRO A 85 7.87 -24.97 3.26
N ASP A 86 6.88 -25.11 4.16
CA ASP A 86 5.56 -25.63 3.82
C ASP A 86 4.83 -24.74 2.82
N ILE A 87 5.01 -23.41 2.95
CA ILE A 87 4.38 -22.40 2.08
C ILE A 87 5.36 -21.25 1.82
N VAL A 88 5.39 -20.77 0.60
CA VAL A 88 6.06 -19.52 0.22
C VAL A 88 5.04 -18.43 0.02
N HIS A 89 5.09 -17.39 0.86
CA HIS A 89 4.21 -16.24 0.73
C HIS A 89 4.93 -15.08 0.01
N LEU A 90 4.54 -14.81 -1.23
CA LEU A 90 5.07 -13.71 -2.01
C LEU A 90 4.33 -12.40 -1.71
N HIS A 91 5.11 -11.35 -1.54
CA HIS A 91 4.62 -9.97 -1.49
C HIS A 91 5.16 -9.19 -2.69
N TRP A 92 5.76 -8.03 -2.47
CA TRP A 92 6.33 -7.24 -3.55
C TRP A 92 7.74 -7.76 -3.93
N ILE A 93 7.87 -8.44 -5.07
CA ILE A 93 9.10 -9.13 -5.51
C ILE A 93 9.83 -8.40 -6.67
N CYS A 94 9.42 -7.18 -6.98
CA CYS A 94 9.97 -6.37 -8.07
C CYS A 94 11.33 -5.72 -7.71
N GLY A 95 11.78 -4.79 -8.54
CA GLY A 95 13.04 -4.07 -8.33
C GLY A 95 14.28 -4.97 -8.40
N GLY A 96 14.25 -5.94 -9.30
CA GLY A 96 15.34 -6.88 -9.51
C GLY A 96 15.52 -7.92 -8.40
N MET A 97 14.57 -8.07 -7.46
CA MET A 97 14.62 -9.10 -6.44
C MET A 97 14.53 -10.51 -7.05
N MET A 98 13.58 -10.70 -7.96
CA MET A 98 13.32 -11.99 -8.60
C MET A 98 12.90 -11.75 -10.06
N ARG A 99 13.35 -12.59 -10.99
CA ARG A 99 12.80 -12.65 -12.34
C ARG A 99 11.41 -13.29 -12.30
N ILE A 100 10.59 -12.96 -13.31
CA ILE A 100 9.28 -13.61 -13.48
C ILE A 100 9.45 -15.13 -13.59
N GLU A 101 10.41 -15.59 -14.39
CA GLU A 101 10.66 -17.03 -14.64
C GLU A 101 11.09 -17.78 -13.37
N ASP A 102 11.75 -17.10 -12.44
CA ASP A 102 12.25 -17.72 -11.21
C ASP A 102 11.10 -18.20 -10.30
N ILE A 103 9.91 -17.59 -10.40
CA ILE A 103 8.75 -17.94 -9.57
C ILE A 103 8.35 -19.41 -9.79
N SER A 104 8.41 -19.92 -11.02
CA SER A 104 8.05 -21.31 -11.34
C SER A 104 9.07 -22.35 -10.84
N HIS A 105 10.21 -21.94 -10.32
CA HIS A 105 11.20 -22.83 -9.71
C HIS A 105 11.09 -22.94 -8.19
N ILE A 106 10.14 -22.24 -7.59
CA ILE A 106 9.78 -22.42 -6.18
C ILE A 106 9.02 -23.74 -6.05
N LYS A 107 9.51 -24.64 -5.17
CA LYS A 107 8.95 -25.98 -5.01
C LYS A 107 7.71 -26.03 -4.13
N ALA A 108 7.67 -25.20 -3.08
CA ALA A 108 6.55 -25.13 -2.16
C ALA A 108 5.34 -24.43 -2.78
N PRO A 109 4.12 -24.69 -2.30
CA PRO A 109 2.93 -23.93 -2.67
C PRO A 109 3.13 -22.45 -2.48
N ILE A 110 2.59 -21.66 -3.40
CA ILE A 110 2.74 -20.23 -3.41
C ILE A 110 1.41 -19.55 -3.01
N VAL A 111 1.47 -18.72 -1.98
CA VAL A 111 0.47 -17.69 -1.67
C VAL A 111 1.02 -16.36 -2.13
N TRP A 112 0.26 -15.55 -2.85
CA TRP A 112 0.73 -14.27 -3.35
C TRP A 112 -0.21 -13.12 -2.94
N SER A 113 0.24 -12.28 -2.00
CA SER A 113 -0.48 -11.07 -1.62
C SER A 113 -0.24 -9.93 -2.60
N LEU A 114 -1.33 -9.43 -3.16
CA LEU A 114 -1.34 -8.33 -4.13
C LEU A 114 -1.39 -6.99 -3.39
N HIS A 115 -0.28 -6.25 -3.42
CA HIS A 115 -0.21 -4.87 -2.90
C HIS A 115 -0.52 -3.82 -3.97
N ASP A 116 -0.38 -4.19 -5.23
CA ASP A 116 -0.69 -3.41 -6.44
C ASP A 116 -1.05 -4.35 -7.59
N MET A 117 -1.23 -3.82 -8.79
CA MET A 117 -1.68 -4.58 -9.94
C MET A 117 -0.54 -5.31 -10.69
N TRP A 118 0.72 -5.14 -10.28
CA TRP A 118 1.87 -5.65 -11.04
C TRP A 118 1.77 -7.14 -11.35
N ALA A 119 1.35 -7.96 -10.41
CA ALA A 119 1.34 -9.42 -10.57
C ALA A 119 0.52 -9.89 -11.79
N PHE A 120 -0.57 -9.18 -12.13
CA PHE A 120 -1.47 -9.55 -13.21
C PHE A 120 -1.52 -8.58 -14.40
N THR A 121 -0.63 -7.56 -14.43
CA THR A 121 -0.49 -6.61 -15.55
C THR A 121 0.72 -6.94 -16.41
N GLY A 122 0.94 -6.18 -17.47
CA GLY A 122 2.14 -6.21 -18.30
C GLY A 122 3.36 -5.51 -17.69
N GLY A 123 3.39 -5.27 -16.37
CA GLY A 123 4.52 -4.67 -15.67
C GLY A 123 4.22 -3.33 -14.98
N CYS A 124 3.09 -2.70 -15.25
CA CYS A 124 2.65 -1.51 -14.51
C CYS A 124 2.08 -1.90 -13.15
N HIS A 125 2.34 -1.05 -12.13
CA HIS A 125 1.83 -1.23 -10.77
C HIS A 125 0.40 -0.69 -10.59
N TYR A 126 -0.01 0.20 -11.50
CA TYR A 126 -1.38 0.65 -11.70
C TYR A 126 -1.60 0.85 -13.19
N ASP A 127 -2.79 0.59 -13.68
CA ASP A 127 -3.08 0.50 -15.11
C ASP A 127 -3.53 1.83 -15.75
N GLU A 128 -3.73 2.87 -14.96
CA GLU A 128 -4.25 4.17 -15.42
C GLU A 128 -5.56 4.03 -16.21
N ASP A 129 -6.44 3.15 -15.75
CA ASP A 129 -7.74 2.85 -16.36
C ASP A 129 -7.63 2.38 -17.85
N CYS A 130 -6.60 1.58 -18.17
CA CYS A 130 -6.46 0.99 -19.51
C CYS A 130 -7.07 -0.42 -19.63
N PHE A 131 -7.26 -1.13 -18.51
CA PHE A 131 -7.82 -2.49 -18.43
C PHE A 131 -7.12 -3.52 -19.33
N GLY A 132 -5.88 -3.25 -19.72
CA GLY A 132 -5.12 -4.14 -20.61
C GLY A 132 -4.88 -5.54 -20.03
N TYR A 133 -4.91 -5.69 -18.72
CA TYR A 133 -4.74 -6.96 -18.00
C TYR A 133 -5.93 -7.94 -18.19
N GLU A 134 -7.10 -7.45 -18.56
CA GLU A 134 -8.28 -8.28 -18.88
C GLU A 134 -8.13 -9.00 -20.21
N LYS A 135 -7.18 -8.56 -21.03
CA LYS A 135 -6.83 -9.16 -22.33
C LYS A 135 -5.41 -9.73 -22.29
N ASN A 136 -4.43 -9.01 -22.80
CA ASN A 136 -3.05 -9.51 -22.85
C ASN A 136 -2.00 -8.40 -22.92
N CYS A 137 -2.35 -7.18 -22.48
CA CYS A 137 -1.53 -5.97 -22.56
C CYS A 137 -0.98 -5.66 -23.96
N GLY A 138 -0.15 -4.65 -24.11
CA GLY A 138 0.29 -4.02 -25.35
C GLY A 138 -0.34 -2.65 -25.53
N ASN A 139 0.18 -1.82 -26.43
CA ASN A 139 -0.25 -0.41 -26.59
C ASN A 139 -0.32 0.31 -25.22
N CYS A 140 0.70 0.12 -24.40
CA CYS A 140 0.65 0.42 -22.98
C CYS A 140 0.51 1.92 -22.69
N LYS A 141 -0.56 2.30 -21.99
CA LYS A 141 -0.84 3.67 -21.59
C LYS A 141 0.24 4.24 -20.66
N VAL A 142 0.72 3.43 -19.71
CA VAL A 142 1.78 3.82 -18.77
C VAL A 142 3.11 4.06 -19.50
N LEU A 143 3.46 3.23 -20.48
CA LEU A 143 4.65 3.42 -21.31
C LEU A 143 4.45 4.46 -22.42
N ARG A 144 3.22 4.95 -22.63
CA ARG A 144 2.81 5.77 -23.79
C ARG A 144 3.23 5.14 -25.12
N SER A 145 3.16 3.83 -25.18
CA SER A 145 3.48 3.04 -26.37
C SER A 145 2.26 2.95 -27.28
N LYS A 146 2.48 3.14 -28.59
CA LYS A 146 1.48 2.91 -29.64
C LYS A 146 1.68 1.57 -30.35
N LYS A 147 2.61 0.73 -29.86
CA LYS A 147 2.96 -0.56 -30.46
C LYS A 147 2.24 -1.67 -29.73
N GLU A 148 1.57 -2.54 -30.44
CA GLU A 148 0.95 -3.73 -29.85
C GLU A 148 1.98 -4.66 -29.18
N ASN A 149 3.11 -4.86 -29.83
CA ASN A 149 4.23 -5.67 -29.33
C ASN A 149 5.26 -4.80 -28.63
N ASP A 150 4.88 -4.16 -27.52
CA ASP A 150 5.75 -3.37 -26.66
C ASP A 150 6.28 -4.19 -25.46
N LEU A 151 7.00 -3.50 -24.55
CA LEU A 151 7.55 -4.13 -23.35
C LEU A 151 6.44 -4.74 -22.47
N SER A 152 5.26 -4.08 -22.40
CA SER A 152 4.15 -4.61 -21.58
C SER A 152 3.61 -5.94 -22.10
N LYS A 153 3.49 -6.09 -23.42
CA LYS A 153 3.10 -7.34 -24.07
C LYS A 153 4.14 -8.45 -23.80
N SER A 154 5.41 -8.09 -23.88
CA SER A 154 6.52 -9.03 -23.60
C SER A 154 6.48 -9.52 -22.14
N VAL A 155 6.36 -8.60 -21.18
CA VAL A 155 6.26 -8.93 -19.75
C VAL A 155 5.02 -9.79 -19.48
N PHE A 156 3.88 -9.45 -20.06
CA PHE A 156 2.65 -10.20 -19.90
C PHE A 156 2.78 -11.65 -20.42
N LYS A 157 3.35 -11.83 -21.61
CA LYS A 157 3.61 -13.17 -22.16
C LYS A 157 4.57 -13.99 -21.29
N ARG A 158 5.59 -13.37 -20.70
CA ARG A 158 6.51 -14.03 -19.76
C ARG A 158 5.76 -14.51 -18.52
N LYS A 159 4.91 -13.67 -17.92
CA LYS A 159 4.06 -14.03 -16.78
C LYS A 159 3.15 -15.20 -17.12
N SER A 160 2.41 -15.12 -18.21
CA SER A 160 1.51 -16.20 -18.65
C SER A 160 2.25 -17.54 -18.78
N ARG A 161 3.42 -17.56 -19.45
CA ARG A 161 4.23 -18.78 -19.61
C ARG A 161 4.76 -19.31 -18.28
N THR A 162 5.07 -18.45 -17.35
CA THR A 162 5.63 -18.82 -16.05
C THR A 162 4.54 -19.33 -15.11
N TYR A 163 3.42 -18.61 -15.00
CA TYR A 163 2.34 -18.96 -14.08
C TYR A 163 1.67 -20.29 -14.44
N ASN A 164 1.58 -20.61 -15.73
CA ASN A 164 1.09 -21.91 -16.19
C ASN A 164 1.98 -23.11 -15.80
N LYS A 165 3.18 -22.86 -15.26
CA LYS A 165 4.10 -23.90 -14.76
C LYS A 165 4.06 -24.04 -13.25
N ILE A 166 3.31 -23.22 -12.55
CA ILE A 166 3.20 -23.25 -11.09
C ILE A 166 2.10 -24.22 -10.70
N ASN A 167 2.45 -25.25 -9.93
CA ASN A 167 1.51 -26.31 -9.55
C ASN A 167 0.45 -25.83 -8.55
N SER A 168 0.83 -25.00 -7.59
CA SER A 168 -0.07 -24.49 -6.55
C SER A 168 0.18 -22.98 -6.36
N LEU A 169 -0.79 -22.18 -6.82
CA LEU A 169 -0.76 -20.72 -6.76
C LEU A 169 -2.10 -20.18 -6.25
N THR A 170 -2.08 -19.68 -5.04
CA THR A 170 -3.22 -19.00 -4.41
C THR A 170 -2.98 -17.49 -4.37
N ILE A 171 -3.97 -16.72 -4.81
CA ILE A 171 -3.88 -15.26 -4.85
C ILE A 171 -4.64 -14.66 -3.65
N VAL A 172 -4.05 -13.66 -3.03
CA VAL A 172 -4.69 -12.90 -1.95
C VAL A 172 -4.70 -11.42 -2.33
N GLY A 173 -5.89 -10.87 -2.55
CA GLY A 173 -6.06 -9.42 -2.69
C GLY A 173 -6.18 -8.76 -1.33
N SER A 174 -5.45 -7.67 -1.11
CA SER A 174 -5.56 -6.93 0.16
C SER A 174 -6.84 -6.08 0.27
N SER A 175 -7.57 -5.89 -0.83
CA SER A 175 -8.91 -5.26 -0.88
C SER A 175 -9.84 -6.03 -1.82
N LYS A 176 -11.14 -5.80 -1.69
CA LYS A 176 -12.14 -6.35 -2.62
C LYS A 176 -11.91 -5.85 -4.04
N TRP A 177 -11.46 -4.59 -4.18
CA TRP A 177 -11.15 -4.00 -5.48
C TRP A 177 -10.03 -4.76 -6.19
N ILE A 178 -8.87 -4.97 -5.54
CA ILE A 178 -7.73 -5.65 -6.19
C ILE A 178 -8.05 -7.13 -6.45
N SER A 179 -8.82 -7.78 -5.57
CA SER A 179 -9.29 -9.16 -5.77
C SER A 179 -10.18 -9.25 -7.00
N SER A 180 -11.08 -8.30 -7.21
CA SER A 180 -11.93 -8.22 -8.41
C SER A 180 -11.10 -7.98 -9.67
N CYS A 181 -10.14 -7.03 -9.64
CA CYS A 181 -9.23 -6.81 -10.76
C CYS A 181 -8.43 -8.08 -11.11
N ALA A 182 -7.92 -8.78 -10.10
CA ALA A 182 -7.19 -10.04 -10.31
C ALA A 182 -8.09 -11.13 -10.91
N LYS A 183 -9.34 -11.25 -10.45
CA LYS A 183 -10.32 -12.21 -10.98
C LYS A 183 -10.70 -11.92 -12.44
N ASN A 184 -10.75 -10.65 -12.81
CA ASN A 184 -11.02 -10.23 -14.20
C ASN A 184 -9.78 -10.36 -15.10
N SER A 185 -8.60 -10.56 -14.52
CA SER A 185 -7.36 -10.68 -15.31
C SER A 185 -7.26 -12.04 -16.00
N THR A 186 -6.77 -12.06 -17.25
CA THR A 186 -6.53 -13.32 -17.95
C THR A 186 -5.42 -14.17 -17.33
N LEU A 187 -4.58 -13.57 -16.44
CA LEU A 187 -3.52 -14.31 -15.74
C LEU A 187 -4.01 -15.05 -14.50
N PHE A 188 -5.04 -14.55 -13.81
CA PHE A 188 -5.48 -15.12 -12.52
C PHE A 188 -6.97 -15.50 -12.45
N LYS A 189 -7.73 -15.34 -13.55
CA LYS A 189 -9.17 -15.65 -13.58
C LYS A 189 -9.51 -17.07 -13.12
N ASP A 190 -8.62 -18.02 -13.35
CA ASP A 190 -8.80 -19.45 -13.05
C ASP A 190 -8.18 -19.85 -11.69
N ASN A 191 -7.49 -18.93 -11.00
CA ASN A 191 -6.91 -19.19 -9.69
C ASN A 191 -7.93 -19.00 -8.55
N ASP A 192 -7.63 -19.63 -7.40
CA ASP A 192 -8.29 -19.30 -6.14
C ASP A 192 -7.85 -17.92 -5.66
N ILE A 193 -8.82 -17.03 -5.46
CA ILE A 193 -8.58 -15.66 -5.02
C ILE A 193 -9.33 -15.41 -3.71
N PHE A 194 -8.57 -15.07 -2.68
CA PHE A 194 -9.08 -14.67 -1.37
C PHE A 194 -8.90 -13.16 -1.17
N THR A 195 -9.74 -12.58 -0.30
CA THR A 195 -9.58 -11.18 0.12
C THR A 195 -9.21 -11.14 1.60
N LEU A 196 -7.94 -10.85 1.89
CA LEU A 196 -7.42 -10.68 3.26
C LEU A 196 -6.65 -9.37 3.34
N PRO A 197 -7.03 -8.45 4.24
CA PRO A 197 -6.43 -7.12 4.29
C PRO A 197 -5.01 -7.15 4.88
N ASN A 198 -4.28 -6.04 4.72
CA ASN A 198 -3.07 -5.77 5.49
C ASN A 198 -3.42 -5.65 6.97
N CYS A 199 -2.55 -6.13 7.84
CA CYS A 199 -2.74 -6.02 9.29
C CYS A 199 -2.05 -4.80 9.90
N ILE A 200 -2.54 -4.41 11.07
CA ILE A 200 -1.98 -3.34 11.91
C ILE A 200 -1.99 -3.79 13.38
N ASP A 201 -0.96 -3.40 14.12
CA ASP A 201 -0.91 -3.55 15.57
C ASP A 201 -1.80 -2.48 16.21
N THR A 202 -2.96 -2.88 16.73
CA THR A 202 -3.92 -1.96 17.34
C THR A 202 -3.56 -1.58 18.78
N GLU A 203 -2.61 -2.23 19.41
CA GLU A 203 -2.06 -1.82 20.70
C GLU A 203 -1.07 -0.66 20.53
N LEU A 204 -0.33 -0.68 19.42
CA LEU A 204 0.61 0.38 19.06
C LEU A 204 -0.13 1.59 18.45
N PHE A 205 -0.99 1.33 17.46
CA PHE A 205 -1.83 2.37 16.82
C PHE A 205 -3.15 2.47 17.58
N ARG A 206 -3.20 3.35 18.55
CA ARG A 206 -4.36 3.55 19.43
C ARG A 206 -4.60 5.04 19.71
N PRO A 207 -5.79 5.40 20.17
CA PRO A 207 -6.05 6.77 20.66
C PRO A 207 -5.09 7.16 21.78
N ILE A 208 -4.53 8.35 21.68
CA ILE A 208 -3.65 9.00 22.64
C ILE A 208 -4.21 10.38 22.92
N ASP A 209 -4.01 10.91 24.14
CA ASP A 209 -4.47 12.24 24.50
C ASP A 209 -3.90 13.31 23.54
N LYS A 210 -4.82 13.99 22.84
CA LYS A 210 -4.48 15.00 21.84
C LYS A 210 -3.71 16.19 22.42
N SER A 211 -3.95 16.55 23.69
CA SER A 211 -3.29 17.69 24.34
C SER A 211 -1.80 17.44 24.52
N ILE A 212 -1.45 16.19 24.87
CA ILE A 212 -0.06 15.72 24.97
C ILE A 212 0.60 15.76 23.60
N VAL A 213 -0.05 15.16 22.59
CA VAL A 213 0.51 15.03 21.25
C VAL A 213 0.69 16.41 20.59
N LYS A 214 -0.29 17.31 20.71
CA LYS A 214 -0.17 18.69 20.21
C LYS A 214 1.00 19.42 20.85
N THR A 215 1.27 19.18 22.15
CA THR A 215 2.44 19.75 22.84
C THR A 215 3.75 19.21 22.25
N ILE A 216 3.85 17.90 21.99
CA ILE A 216 5.05 17.26 21.40
C ILE A 216 5.41 17.89 20.04
N PHE A 217 4.41 18.15 19.20
CA PHE A 217 4.61 18.72 17.87
C PHE A 217 4.51 20.25 17.81
N ASN A 218 4.41 20.91 18.96
CA ASN A 218 4.27 22.38 19.06
C ASN A 218 3.10 22.94 18.21
N ILE A 219 1.94 22.28 18.29
CA ILE A 219 0.72 22.63 17.56
C ILE A 219 -0.27 23.27 18.55
N PRO A 220 -1.03 24.31 18.17
CA PRO A 220 -2.00 24.97 19.03
C PRO A 220 -3.07 23.99 19.55
N LYS A 221 -3.31 24.03 20.88
CA LYS A 221 -4.25 23.09 21.53
C LYS A 221 -5.71 23.40 21.23
N ASP A 222 -6.04 24.67 21.06
CA ASP A 222 -7.37 25.20 20.84
C ASP A 222 -7.89 25.09 19.41
N LYS A 223 -7.01 24.73 18.45
CA LYS A 223 -7.37 24.64 17.03
C LYS A 223 -7.82 23.23 16.64
N LYS A 224 -8.71 23.16 15.64
CA LYS A 224 -9.01 21.93 14.93
C LYS A 224 -7.90 21.58 13.92
N ILE A 225 -7.55 20.32 13.83
CA ILE A 225 -6.40 19.87 13.04
C ILE A 225 -6.87 19.02 11.86
N ILE A 226 -6.52 19.47 10.66
CA ILE A 226 -6.66 18.68 9.42
C ILE A 226 -5.28 18.14 9.05
N LEU A 227 -5.14 16.80 9.06
CA LEU A 227 -3.87 16.12 8.77
C LEU A 227 -3.83 15.63 7.32
N PHE A 228 -2.76 15.94 6.65
CA PHE A 228 -2.39 15.34 5.37
C PHE A 228 -1.03 14.66 5.44
N GLY A 229 -0.98 13.36 5.16
CA GLY A 229 0.26 12.60 5.07
C GLY A 229 0.85 12.69 3.66
N ALA A 230 1.99 13.36 3.52
CA ALA A 230 2.61 13.70 2.24
C ALA A 230 3.88 12.91 1.94
N MET A 231 4.13 11.75 2.58
CA MET A 231 5.34 10.95 2.33
C MET A 231 5.45 10.57 0.85
N HIS A 232 6.38 11.21 0.12
CA HIS A 232 6.64 11.05 -1.32
C HIS A 232 5.45 11.34 -2.26
N SER A 233 4.35 11.95 -1.75
CA SER A 233 3.10 12.08 -2.48
C SER A 233 3.01 13.30 -3.40
N LEU A 234 3.74 14.36 -3.13
CA LEU A 234 3.63 15.62 -3.89
C LEU A 234 4.14 15.52 -5.34
N GLY A 235 5.07 14.61 -5.61
CA GLY A 235 5.58 14.35 -6.96
C GLY A 235 4.80 13.30 -7.75
N ASP A 236 3.86 12.58 -7.10
CA ASP A 236 3.05 11.54 -7.72
C ASP A 236 1.61 12.04 -7.94
N PRO A 237 1.19 12.30 -9.20
CA PRO A 237 -0.15 12.79 -9.50
C PRO A 237 -1.28 11.90 -8.97
N ARG A 238 -1.03 10.59 -8.81
CA ARG A 238 -2.02 9.63 -8.28
C ARG A 238 -2.38 9.90 -6.83
N LYS A 239 -1.54 10.63 -6.10
CA LYS A 239 -1.78 10.98 -4.69
C LYS A 239 -2.69 12.19 -4.49
N GLY A 240 -3.13 12.84 -5.59
CA GLY A 240 -4.21 13.82 -5.59
C GLY A 240 -3.92 15.13 -4.86
N SER A 241 -2.65 15.56 -4.79
CA SER A 241 -2.29 16.83 -4.13
C SER A 241 -3.03 18.03 -4.74
N LYS A 242 -3.24 18.05 -6.05
CA LYS A 242 -4.00 19.11 -6.73
C LYS A 242 -5.43 19.18 -6.20
N GLN A 243 -6.14 18.05 -6.16
CA GLN A 243 -7.52 17.96 -5.65
C GLN A 243 -7.61 18.34 -4.18
N LEU A 244 -6.59 17.98 -3.39
CA LEU A 244 -6.51 18.40 -1.99
C LEU A 244 -6.46 19.93 -1.87
N PHE A 245 -5.55 20.59 -2.59
CA PHE A 245 -5.41 22.06 -2.50
C PHE A 245 -6.66 22.78 -3.00
N GLU A 246 -7.31 22.29 -4.06
CA GLU A 246 -8.60 22.78 -4.51
C GLU A 246 -9.66 22.64 -3.40
N ALA A 247 -9.78 21.47 -2.78
CA ALA A 247 -10.74 21.24 -1.68
C ALA A 247 -10.48 22.14 -0.48
N ILE A 248 -9.20 22.34 -0.09
CA ILE A 248 -8.82 23.22 1.02
C ILE A 248 -9.19 24.68 0.74
N ASN A 249 -9.00 25.15 -0.50
CA ASN A 249 -9.34 26.52 -0.87
C ASN A 249 -10.85 26.81 -0.86
N MET A 250 -11.68 25.76 -1.00
CA MET A 250 -13.15 25.84 -0.89
C MET A 250 -13.63 25.82 0.57
N LEU A 251 -12.81 25.34 1.50
CA LEU A 251 -13.21 25.27 2.92
C LEU A 251 -13.41 26.67 3.51
N ASP A 252 -14.42 26.78 4.36
CA ASP A 252 -14.63 27.94 5.24
C ASP A 252 -14.82 27.42 6.69
N LEU A 253 -13.69 27.25 7.39
CA LEU A 253 -13.66 26.74 8.75
C LEU A 253 -12.91 27.72 9.65
N LYS A 254 -13.50 28.02 10.80
CA LYS A 254 -12.85 28.84 11.84
C LYS A 254 -11.96 27.95 12.73
N GLU A 255 -11.00 28.60 13.39
CA GLU A 255 -10.15 27.94 14.41
C GLU A 255 -9.52 26.62 13.92
N THR A 256 -9.10 26.58 12.65
CA THR A 256 -8.57 25.39 11.99
C THR A 256 -7.15 25.62 11.49
N VAL A 257 -6.30 24.61 11.62
CA VAL A 257 -4.93 24.59 11.07
C VAL A 257 -4.68 23.31 10.27
N PHE A 258 -3.78 23.39 9.33
CA PHE A 258 -3.32 22.25 8.56
C PHE A 258 -2.02 21.70 9.14
N VAL A 259 -1.94 20.37 9.25
CA VAL A 259 -0.71 19.65 9.55
C VAL A 259 -0.32 18.81 8.34
N ILE A 260 0.86 19.06 7.80
CA ILE A 260 1.43 18.32 6.68
C ILE A 260 2.61 17.49 7.18
N ALA A 261 2.48 16.17 7.10
CA ALA A 261 3.47 15.24 7.62
C ALA A 261 4.23 14.53 6.49
N GLY A 262 5.56 14.48 6.60
CA GLY A 262 6.40 13.67 5.72
C GLY A 262 6.83 14.33 4.42
N SER A 263 6.64 15.63 4.25
CA SER A 263 7.08 16.39 3.08
C SER A 263 7.89 17.62 3.45
N SER A 264 8.72 18.08 2.50
CA SER A 264 9.29 19.42 2.52
C SER A 264 8.22 20.45 2.12
N GLN A 265 8.41 21.69 2.54
CA GLN A 265 7.55 22.81 2.16
C GLN A 265 7.59 23.04 0.65
N THR A 266 6.42 23.26 0.04
CA THR A 266 6.28 23.74 -1.34
C THR A 266 5.59 25.10 -1.36
N LYS A 267 5.68 25.83 -2.49
CA LYS A 267 5.00 27.12 -2.62
C LYS A 267 3.50 26.98 -2.45
N GLU A 268 2.91 25.98 -3.06
CA GLU A 268 1.46 25.72 -2.99
C GLU A 268 0.97 25.48 -1.56
N MET A 269 1.80 24.89 -0.71
CA MET A 269 1.49 24.68 0.71
C MET A 269 1.55 25.98 1.51
N LEU A 270 2.42 26.89 1.14
CA LEU A 270 2.56 28.19 1.82
C LEU A 270 1.48 29.19 1.39
N GLU A 271 0.83 28.96 0.25
CA GLU A 271 -0.25 29.80 -0.29
C GLU A 271 -1.64 29.39 0.25
N LEU A 272 -1.71 28.35 1.10
CA LEU A 272 -2.97 27.96 1.73
C LEU A 272 -3.48 29.05 2.68
N LYS A 273 -4.80 29.29 2.65
CA LYS A 273 -5.45 30.30 3.50
C LYS A 273 -5.50 29.96 4.99
N TYR A 274 -5.03 28.78 5.38
CA TYR A 274 -4.95 28.31 6.77
C TYR A 274 -3.51 28.26 7.25
N PRO A 275 -3.25 28.46 8.55
CA PRO A 275 -1.94 28.21 9.13
C PRO A 275 -1.50 26.76 8.90
N VAL A 276 -0.25 26.56 8.46
CA VAL A 276 0.30 25.24 8.13
C VAL A 276 1.44 24.90 9.08
N TYR A 277 1.37 23.71 9.68
CA TYR A 277 2.43 23.12 10.51
C TYR A 277 3.03 21.91 9.79
N PHE A 278 4.34 21.78 9.87
CA PHE A 278 5.05 20.69 9.20
C PHE A 278 5.61 19.71 10.21
N ILE A 279 5.32 18.41 10.00
CA ILE A 279 5.97 17.32 10.74
C ILE A 279 6.96 16.63 9.80
N SER A 280 8.20 16.54 10.23
CA SER A 280 9.28 15.84 9.49
C SER A 280 8.90 14.39 9.21
N PRO A 281 9.49 13.76 8.16
CA PRO A 281 9.21 12.36 7.85
C PRO A 281 9.52 11.44 9.02
N LEU A 282 8.48 10.78 9.55
CA LEU A 282 8.60 9.75 10.59
C LEU A 282 8.73 8.38 9.91
N ARG A 283 9.70 7.58 10.34
CA ARG A 283 10.01 6.29 9.70
C ARG A 283 9.76 5.10 10.62
N ASP A 284 9.74 5.32 11.91
CA ASP A 284 9.50 4.30 12.93
C ASP A 284 8.01 4.15 13.24
N GLU A 285 7.65 3.00 13.81
CA GLU A 285 6.26 2.68 14.14
C GLU A 285 5.81 3.27 15.49
N VAL A 286 6.71 3.81 16.29
CA VAL A 286 6.39 4.43 17.60
C VAL A 286 5.94 5.89 17.43
N SER A 287 6.65 6.64 16.59
CA SER A 287 6.33 8.05 16.34
C SER A 287 5.12 8.25 15.43
N LEU A 288 4.82 7.30 14.54
CA LEU A 288 3.69 7.40 13.61
C LEU A 288 2.32 7.52 14.31
N PRO A 289 1.98 6.72 15.35
CA PRO A 289 0.74 6.91 16.09
C PRO A 289 0.61 8.31 16.70
N LEU A 290 1.69 8.90 17.18
CA LEU A 290 1.67 10.28 17.70
C LEU A 290 1.25 11.27 16.62
N MET A 291 1.80 11.14 15.39
CA MET A 291 1.42 11.99 14.26
C MET A 291 -0.08 11.87 13.93
N TYR A 292 -0.63 10.67 13.90
CA TYR A 292 -2.07 10.50 13.62
C TYR A 292 -2.94 11.12 14.72
N ASN A 293 -2.57 10.90 15.98
CA ASN A 293 -3.35 11.39 17.13
C ASN A 293 -3.38 12.92 17.28
N VAL A 294 -2.59 13.68 16.53
CA VAL A 294 -2.69 15.14 16.51
C VAL A 294 -3.98 15.62 15.83
N ALA A 295 -4.54 14.82 14.91
CA ALA A 295 -5.59 15.21 13.99
C ALA A 295 -7.01 15.13 14.57
N ASP A 296 -7.90 15.96 14.02
CA ASP A 296 -9.35 15.84 14.16
C ASP A 296 -9.95 15.17 12.92
N VAL A 297 -9.33 15.34 11.75
CA VAL A 297 -9.63 14.61 10.51
C VAL A 297 -8.37 14.39 9.72
N MET A 298 -8.27 13.25 9.08
CA MET A 298 -7.18 12.95 8.14
C MET A 298 -7.71 12.90 6.71
N ILE A 299 -6.94 13.46 5.76
CA ILE A 299 -7.30 13.44 4.35
C ILE A 299 -6.36 12.51 3.57
N VAL A 300 -6.96 11.66 2.73
CA VAL A 300 -6.25 10.78 1.79
C VAL A 300 -6.82 10.99 0.39
N PRO A 301 -6.31 11.97 -0.37
CA PRO A 301 -6.89 12.40 -1.64
C PRO A 301 -6.43 11.56 -2.84
N SER A 302 -5.93 10.35 -2.61
CA SER A 302 -5.43 9.47 -3.67
C SER A 302 -6.46 9.26 -4.77
N LEU A 303 -6.01 9.32 -6.05
CA LEU A 303 -6.84 9.12 -7.25
C LEU A 303 -6.84 7.66 -7.72
N GLN A 304 -5.89 6.88 -7.25
CA GLN A 304 -5.82 5.42 -7.47
C GLN A 304 -5.08 4.80 -6.29
N GLU A 305 -5.71 3.87 -5.59
CA GLU A 305 -5.16 3.23 -4.40
C GLU A 305 -5.75 1.83 -4.21
N ASN A 306 -4.94 0.89 -3.74
CA ASN A 306 -5.43 -0.44 -3.40
C ASN A 306 -5.95 -0.46 -1.95
N LEU A 307 -5.03 -0.46 -0.97
CA LEU A 307 -5.36 -0.39 0.46
C LEU A 307 -4.35 0.56 1.12
N ALA A 308 -4.75 1.82 1.33
CA ALA A 308 -3.88 2.82 1.94
C ALA A 308 -3.64 2.49 3.42
N ASN A 309 -2.43 2.04 3.77
CA ASN A 309 -2.09 1.78 5.18
C ASN A 309 -2.33 2.99 6.07
N SER A 310 -2.14 4.21 5.55
CA SER A 310 -2.38 5.45 6.30
C SER A 310 -3.85 5.61 6.72
N ILE A 311 -4.81 5.15 5.91
CA ILE A 311 -6.23 5.15 6.30
C ILE A 311 -6.43 4.22 7.50
N VAL A 312 -5.94 2.99 7.42
CA VAL A 312 -6.05 2.02 8.52
C VAL A 312 -5.34 2.52 9.78
N GLU A 313 -4.16 3.13 9.62
CA GLU A 313 -3.37 3.70 10.72
C GLU A 313 -4.09 4.88 11.40
N GLY A 314 -4.68 5.79 10.62
CA GLY A 314 -5.50 6.90 11.15
C GLY A 314 -6.76 6.41 11.86
N LEU A 315 -7.53 5.53 11.22
CA LEU A 315 -8.73 4.94 11.82
C LEU A 315 -8.41 4.13 13.09
N ALA A 316 -7.26 3.45 13.15
CA ALA A 316 -6.78 2.76 14.35
C ALA A 316 -6.57 3.71 15.54
N CYS A 317 -6.09 4.92 15.27
CA CYS A 317 -5.96 5.97 16.26
C CYS A 317 -7.30 6.69 16.59
N GLY A 318 -8.41 6.21 16.02
CA GLY A 318 -9.73 6.84 16.22
C GLY A 318 -9.90 8.14 15.43
N ILE A 319 -9.12 8.37 14.38
CA ILE A 319 -9.22 9.57 13.56
C ILE A 319 -10.08 9.29 12.34
N PRO A 320 -11.25 9.96 12.17
CA PRO A 320 -12.05 9.84 10.97
C PRO A 320 -11.28 10.28 9.72
N VAL A 321 -11.47 9.56 8.62
CA VAL A 321 -10.72 9.80 7.37
C VAL A 321 -11.66 10.27 6.27
N VAL A 322 -11.23 11.28 5.52
CA VAL A 322 -11.89 11.71 4.27
C VAL A 322 -11.02 11.26 3.10
N ALA A 323 -11.60 10.48 2.19
CA ALA A 323 -10.90 9.98 1.01
C ALA A 323 -11.87 9.92 -0.18
N PHE A 324 -11.35 9.84 -1.40
CA PHE A 324 -12.20 9.55 -2.56
C PHE A 324 -12.72 8.11 -2.55
N ASP A 325 -13.95 7.91 -3.05
CA ASP A 325 -14.54 6.58 -3.28
C ASP A 325 -13.88 5.92 -4.49
N ILE A 326 -12.67 5.41 -4.27
CA ILE A 326 -11.86 4.73 -5.29
C ILE A 326 -11.21 3.47 -4.71
N GLY A 327 -10.93 2.51 -5.58
CA GLY A 327 -10.16 1.32 -5.22
C GLY A 327 -10.66 0.61 -3.98
N GLY A 328 -9.76 0.34 -3.04
CA GLY A 328 -10.07 -0.32 -1.76
C GLY A 328 -10.46 0.62 -0.62
N ASN A 329 -10.64 1.93 -0.85
CA ASN A 329 -10.97 2.87 0.22
C ASN A 329 -12.30 2.53 0.92
N LYS A 330 -13.29 2.03 0.17
CA LYS A 330 -14.58 1.57 0.71
C LYS A 330 -14.51 0.30 1.58
N ASP A 331 -13.41 -0.41 1.55
CA ASP A 331 -13.21 -1.54 2.47
C ASP A 331 -12.79 -1.05 3.87
N MET A 332 -12.21 0.16 3.94
CA MET A 332 -11.72 0.79 5.17
C MET A 332 -12.69 1.82 5.75
N ILE A 333 -13.30 2.62 4.88
CA ILE A 333 -14.18 3.72 5.28
C ILE A 333 -15.64 3.34 5.01
N ASP A 334 -16.45 3.34 6.06
CA ASP A 334 -17.91 3.31 5.99
C ASP A 334 -18.40 4.77 5.96
N HIS A 335 -18.95 5.17 4.81
CA HIS A 335 -19.33 6.56 4.54
C HIS A 335 -20.30 7.10 5.62
N MET A 336 -19.95 8.24 6.21
CA MET A 336 -20.68 8.93 7.28
C MET A 336 -20.79 8.14 8.61
N GLU A 337 -20.08 7.00 8.76
CA GLU A 337 -20.06 6.23 10.00
C GLU A 337 -18.71 6.29 10.71
N ASN A 338 -17.59 6.20 9.97
CA ASN A 338 -16.23 6.28 10.51
C ASN A 338 -15.32 7.25 9.74
N GLY A 339 -15.87 7.92 8.73
CA GLY A 339 -15.18 8.83 7.83
C GLY A 339 -16.11 9.26 6.70
N TYR A 340 -15.54 9.84 5.65
CA TYR A 340 -16.31 10.30 4.50
C TYR A 340 -15.66 9.82 3.19
N LEU A 341 -16.43 9.16 2.35
CA LEU A 341 -16.04 8.81 0.98
C LEU A 341 -16.59 9.87 0.04
N ALA A 342 -15.71 10.73 -0.45
CA ALA A 342 -16.04 11.74 -1.44
C ALA A 342 -16.08 11.10 -2.84
N LYS A 343 -16.92 11.64 -3.72
CA LYS A 343 -16.97 11.22 -5.13
C LYS A 343 -15.59 11.29 -5.78
N ALA A 344 -15.28 10.32 -6.60
CA ALA A 344 -13.96 10.22 -7.23
C ALA A 344 -13.55 11.49 -7.96
N LYS A 345 -12.40 12.06 -7.60
CA LYS A 345 -11.81 13.28 -8.19
C LYS A 345 -12.62 14.57 -7.99
N ASP A 346 -13.65 14.56 -7.14
CA ASP A 346 -14.50 15.71 -6.85
C ASP A 346 -13.95 16.47 -5.63
N SER A 347 -13.26 17.58 -5.89
CA SER A 347 -12.63 18.42 -4.85
C SER A 347 -13.67 19.14 -3.98
N GLU A 348 -14.85 19.46 -4.52
CA GLU A 348 -15.94 20.10 -3.79
C GLU A 348 -16.56 19.11 -2.78
N ASP A 349 -16.84 17.88 -3.23
CA ASP A 349 -17.37 16.84 -2.33
C ASP A 349 -16.35 16.44 -1.25
N MET A 350 -15.06 16.45 -1.58
CA MET A 350 -14.00 16.28 -0.56
C MET A 350 -14.01 17.42 0.47
N SER A 351 -14.16 18.67 0.03
CA SER A 351 -14.29 19.83 0.93
C SER A 351 -15.51 19.69 1.85
N ASN A 352 -16.66 19.29 1.30
CA ASN A 352 -17.87 19.02 2.05
C ASN A 352 -17.66 17.90 3.09
N GLY A 353 -16.96 16.84 2.72
CA GLY A 353 -16.60 15.74 3.63
C GLY A 353 -15.72 16.19 4.79
N ILE A 354 -14.72 17.03 4.53
CA ILE A 354 -13.86 17.59 5.58
C ILE A 354 -14.69 18.43 6.55
N LYS A 355 -15.51 19.33 6.02
CA LYS A 355 -16.39 20.18 6.83
C LYS A 355 -17.35 19.33 7.66
N TRP A 356 -17.98 18.33 7.04
CA TRP A 356 -18.90 17.41 7.73
C TRP A 356 -18.25 16.70 8.91
N VAL A 357 -16.99 16.22 8.77
CA VAL A 357 -16.28 15.58 9.90
C VAL A 357 -15.95 16.58 11.01
N ILE A 358 -15.40 17.75 10.65
CA ILE A 358 -14.94 18.77 11.63
C ILE A 358 -16.10 19.33 12.44
N GLU A 359 -17.26 19.57 11.80
CA GLU A 359 -18.46 20.16 12.42
C GLU A 359 -19.44 19.11 12.98
N ASN A 360 -19.07 17.82 12.92
CA ASN A 360 -19.96 16.73 13.32
C ASN A 360 -20.25 16.77 14.83
N LYS A 361 -21.50 16.93 15.19
CA LYS A 361 -21.94 16.97 16.60
C LYS A 361 -21.69 15.62 17.33
N ASN A 362 -21.65 14.52 16.60
CA ASN A 362 -21.40 13.18 17.11
C ASN A 362 -19.96 12.70 16.80
N TYR A 363 -18.99 13.62 16.78
CA TYR A 363 -17.59 13.30 16.45
C TYR A 363 -17.03 12.12 17.27
N PHE A 364 -17.36 12.05 18.57
CA PHE A 364 -16.93 10.94 19.42
C PHE A 364 -17.37 9.58 18.86
N LYS A 365 -18.61 9.49 18.34
CA LYS A 365 -19.14 8.26 17.74
C LYS A 365 -18.41 7.90 16.44
N LEU A 366 -18.07 8.89 15.59
CA LEU A 366 -17.25 8.64 14.41
C LEU A 366 -15.88 8.06 14.78
N SER A 367 -15.24 8.65 15.78
CA SER A 367 -13.94 8.21 16.28
C SER A 367 -13.99 6.78 16.86
N GLU A 368 -15.02 6.49 17.66
CA GLU A 368 -15.26 5.14 18.19
C GLU A 368 -15.47 4.11 17.07
N ASN A 369 -16.30 4.42 16.08
CA ASN A 369 -16.57 3.55 14.96
C ASN A 369 -15.30 3.32 14.10
N ALA A 370 -14.48 4.37 13.90
CA ALA A 370 -13.20 4.26 13.20
C ALA A 370 -12.30 3.21 13.88
N ARG A 371 -12.09 3.36 15.18
CA ARG A 371 -11.31 2.43 16.00
C ARG A 371 -11.89 1.00 15.96
N LYS A 372 -13.19 0.85 16.20
CA LYS A 372 -13.88 -0.43 16.24
C LYS A 372 -13.75 -1.21 14.93
N LYS A 373 -13.90 -0.54 13.79
CA LYS A 373 -13.72 -1.19 12.48
C LYS A 373 -12.33 -1.77 12.34
N VAL A 374 -11.29 -1.03 12.72
CA VAL A 374 -9.91 -1.52 12.61
C VAL A 374 -9.66 -2.71 13.53
N ILE A 375 -10.08 -2.65 14.79
CA ILE A 375 -9.94 -3.78 15.72
C ILE A 375 -10.59 -5.04 15.18
N ASN A 376 -11.80 -4.94 14.60
CA ASN A 376 -12.57 -6.10 14.17
C ASN A 376 -12.05 -6.73 12.86
N ILE A 377 -11.43 -5.94 11.97
CA ILE A 377 -11.12 -6.38 10.61
C ILE A 377 -9.62 -6.42 10.34
N PHE A 378 -8.86 -5.41 10.81
CA PHE A 378 -7.48 -5.15 10.42
C PHE A 378 -6.47 -5.43 11.54
N ASP A 379 -6.94 -5.74 12.76
CA ASP A 379 -6.03 -6.08 13.87
C ASP A 379 -5.10 -7.23 13.50
N SER A 380 -3.85 -7.11 13.91
CA SER A 380 -2.79 -8.05 13.58
C SER A 380 -3.14 -9.50 13.97
N LYS A 381 -3.75 -9.72 15.14
CA LYS A 381 -4.14 -11.05 15.60
C LYS A 381 -5.31 -11.61 14.78
N VAL A 382 -6.28 -10.76 14.40
CA VAL A 382 -7.43 -11.14 13.58
C VAL A 382 -6.99 -11.54 12.18
N VAL A 383 -6.13 -10.74 11.56
CA VAL A 383 -5.65 -11.00 10.19
C VAL A 383 -4.72 -12.21 10.16
N ALA A 384 -3.78 -12.34 11.13
CA ALA A 384 -2.89 -13.49 11.21
C ALA A 384 -3.67 -14.81 11.31
N LYS A 385 -4.71 -14.90 12.14
CA LYS A 385 -5.56 -16.10 12.24
C LYS A 385 -6.20 -16.47 10.89
N LYS A 386 -6.63 -15.48 10.10
CA LYS A 386 -7.20 -15.74 8.77
C LYS A 386 -6.15 -16.28 7.80
N TYR A 387 -4.91 -15.75 7.84
CA TYR A 387 -3.82 -16.27 7.03
C TYR A 387 -3.39 -17.67 7.46
N ILE A 388 -3.34 -17.96 8.79
CA ILE A 388 -3.04 -19.30 9.30
C ILE A 388 -4.07 -20.30 8.77
N GLY A 389 -5.36 -20.01 8.88
CA GLY A 389 -6.40 -20.88 8.33
C GLY A 389 -6.31 -21.08 6.81
N LEU A 390 -5.87 -20.06 6.05
CA LEU A 390 -5.59 -20.20 4.62
C LEU A 390 -4.38 -21.11 4.38
N TYR A 391 -3.30 -20.96 5.14
CA TYR A 391 -2.11 -21.80 5.00
C TYR A 391 -2.39 -23.26 5.34
N GLU A 392 -3.12 -23.53 6.42
CA GLU A 392 -3.56 -24.88 6.81
C GLU A 392 -4.43 -25.53 5.71
N LYS A 393 -5.35 -24.77 5.14
CA LYS A 393 -6.17 -25.24 4.01
C LYS A 393 -5.32 -25.65 2.82
N ILE A 394 -4.31 -24.86 2.47
CA ILE A 394 -3.41 -25.15 1.33
C ILE A 394 -2.53 -26.35 1.64
N ALA A 395 -1.92 -26.42 2.84
CA ALA A 395 -1.07 -27.52 3.26
C ALA A 395 -1.81 -28.86 3.30
N ASN A 396 -3.09 -28.88 3.69
CA ASN A 396 -3.91 -30.10 3.73
C ASN A 396 -4.39 -30.57 2.34
N GLN A 397 -4.18 -29.81 1.28
CA GLN A 397 -4.55 -30.17 -0.10
C GLN A 397 -3.39 -30.82 -0.88
N LEU A 398 -2.22 -30.94 -0.28
CA LEU A 398 -1.00 -31.54 -0.84
C LEU A 398 -0.87 -33.00 -0.43
#